data_a80f816ed77f979da24801e40e196598
#
_entry.id   a80f816ed77f979da24801e40e196598
#
_cell.length_a   1.000
_cell.length_b   1.000
_cell.length_c   1.000
_cell.angle_alpha   90.00
_cell.angle_beta   90.00
_cell.angle_gamma   90.00
#
_symmetry.space_group_name_H-M   'P 1'
#
loop_
_entity.id
_entity.type
_entity.pdbx_description
1 polymer ?
#
loop_
_entity_poly.entity_id
_entity_poly.type
_entity_poly.pdbx_seq_one_letter_code
_entity_poly.pdbx_strand_id
1 'polypeptide(L)'
;MRQQNKKSKFVALLLSLLLVCTMMPQLAWATGALSVGTGTADDPYQISNTDDLKAFRDKVNGGERTACAILTQNIDLKGETWMPFAPKTGYVTDAFAGTFDGNRHTIKGLNINATAANQGLFGLINGATIKNLKVEGTVYSTGSYVGGIVGKVQTGTIENCGFGGSGSSVRSEAGYAGGIVGGVVANGISITGCYNNASVKGNSAAGI
;
A
#
# COMPACT_ATOMS: atom_id res chain seq x y z
N MET A 1 -25.18 29.64 -57.53
CA MET A 1 -24.04 28.70 -57.25
C MET A 1 -23.13 29.11 -56.05
N ARG A 2 -23.24 30.30 -55.46
CA ARG A 2 -22.30 30.75 -54.38
C ARG A 2 -22.69 30.35 -52.96
N GLN A 3 -23.93 29.91 -52.71
CA GLN A 3 -24.41 29.56 -51.36
C GLN A 3 -24.15 28.09 -50.98
N GLN A 4 -24.07 27.19 -51.94
CA GLN A 4 -23.80 25.76 -51.63
C GLN A 4 -22.36 25.53 -51.12
N ASN A 5 -21.41 26.32 -51.55
CA ASN A 5 -20.00 26.15 -51.18
C ASN A 5 -19.68 26.57 -49.73
N LYS A 6 -20.53 27.42 -49.10
CA LYS A 6 -20.35 27.80 -47.69
C LYS A 6 -20.88 26.71 -46.72
N LYS A 7 -21.99 26.02 -47.08
CA LYS A 7 -22.56 24.93 -46.23
C LYS A 7 -21.65 23.70 -46.23
N SER A 8 -21.04 23.36 -47.35
CA SER A 8 -20.09 22.26 -47.46
C SER A 8 -18.81 22.47 -46.63
N LYS A 9 -18.28 23.71 -46.65
CA LYS A 9 -17.08 24.04 -45.82
C LYS A 9 -17.39 24.04 -44.34
N PHE A 10 -18.60 24.46 -43.94
CA PHE A 10 -19.03 24.45 -42.54
C PHE A 10 -19.25 23.02 -42.00
N VAL A 11 -19.81 22.13 -42.80
CA VAL A 11 -19.99 20.71 -42.48
C VAL A 11 -18.63 20.01 -42.41
N ALA A 12 -17.72 20.28 -43.34
CA ALA A 12 -16.36 19.73 -43.28
C ALA A 12 -15.56 20.21 -42.08
N LEU A 13 -15.73 21.48 -41.65
CA LEU A 13 -15.10 22.03 -40.45
C LEU A 13 -15.68 21.41 -39.15
N LEU A 14 -16.99 21.18 -39.12
CA LEU A 14 -17.65 20.51 -37.99
C LEU A 14 -17.27 19.02 -37.91
N LEU A 15 -17.13 18.32 -39.03
CA LEU A 15 -16.67 16.94 -39.04
C LEU A 15 -15.20 16.81 -38.59
N SER A 16 -14.33 17.74 -39.02
CA SER A 16 -12.92 17.73 -38.60
C SER A 16 -12.77 18.04 -37.11
N LEU A 17 -13.61 18.93 -36.55
CA LEU A 17 -13.62 19.24 -35.11
C LEU A 17 -14.14 18.06 -34.27
N LEU A 18 -15.12 17.30 -34.80
CA LEU A 18 -15.62 16.09 -34.15
C LEU A 18 -14.57 14.96 -34.15
N LEU A 19 -13.78 14.85 -35.23
CA LEU A 19 -12.74 13.82 -35.35
C LEU A 19 -11.54 14.08 -34.44
N VAL A 20 -11.19 15.35 -34.20
CA VAL A 20 -10.13 15.75 -33.26
C VAL A 20 -10.56 15.48 -31.81
N CYS A 21 -11.85 15.61 -31.50
CA CYS A 21 -12.37 15.30 -30.15
C CYS A 21 -12.34 13.80 -29.81
N THR A 22 -12.33 12.92 -30.82
CA THR A 22 -12.23 11.46 -30.61
C THR A 22 -10.79 10.96 -30.50
N MET A 23 -9.81 11.80 -30.85
CA MET A 23 -8.38 11.48 -30.75
C MET A 23 -7.71 12.08 -29.50
N MET A 24 -8.43 12.80 -28.67
CA MET A 24 -7.90 13.13 -27.33
C MET A 24 -7.78 11.80 -26.58
N PRO A 25 -6.56 11.46 -26.06
CA PRO A 25 -6.48 10.37 -25.14
C PRO A 25 -7.48 10.70 -24.03
N GLN A 26 -8.47 9.85 -23.86
CA GLN A 26 -9.37 9.95 -22.71
C GLN A 26 -8.45 9.99 -21.49
N LEU A 27 -8.19 11.17 -20.92
CA LEU A 27 -7.81 11.23 -19.52
C LEU A 27 -8.97 10.57 -18.79
N ALA A 28 -8.88 9.25 -18.67
CA ALA A 28 -9.73 8.51 -17.77
C ALA A 28 -9.49 9.16 -16.42
N TRP A 29 -10.49 9.83 -15.92
CA TRP A 29 -10.59 10.16 -14.51
C TRP A 29 -10.73 8.81 -13.83
N ALA A 30 -9.58 8.15 -13.67
CA ALA A 30 -9.51 6.84 -13.07
C ALA A 30 -9.87 7.00 -11.60
N THR A 31 -11.12 6.74 -11.31
CA THR A 31 -11.58 6.46 -9.96
C THR A 31 -10.84 5.21 -9.50
N GLY A 32 -9.68 5.41 -8.83
CA GLY A 32 -9.04 4.40 -7.98
C GLY A 32 -8.65 3.05 -8.63
N ALA A 33 -8.48 2.99 -9.95
CA ALA A 33 -7.97 1.78 -10.59
C ALA A 33 -6.47 1.92 -10.81
N LEU A 34 -5.70 0.96 -10.33
CA LEU A 34 -4.28 0.83 -10.69
C LEU A 34 -4.19 0.74 -12.20
N SER A 35 -3.62 1.76 -12.84
CA SER A 35 -3.62 1.91 -14.30
C SER A 35 -2.31 1.46 -14.93
N VAL A 36 -1.26 1.22 -14.14
CA VAL A 36 0.08 0.88 -14.61
C VAL A 36 0.56 -0.38 -13.91
N GLY A 37 1.02 -1.35 -14.71
CA GLY A 37 1.46 -2.66 -14.27
C GLY A 37 0.32 -3.68 -14.22
N THR A 38 0.69 -4.95 -14.25
CA THR A 38 -0.23 -6.10 -14.18
C THR A 38 -0.21 -6.80 -12.82
N GLY A 39 0.66 -6.35 -11.91
CA GLY A 39 0.81 -6.92 -10.58
C GLY A 39 1.64 -8.20 -10.53
N THR A 40 2.35 -8.53 -11.62
CA THR A 40 3.34 -9.61 -11.64
C THR A 40 4.70 -9.14 -11.12
N ALA A 41 5.63 -10.07 -10.90
CA ALA A 41 6.98 -9.72 -10.47
C ALA A 41 7.75 -8.93 -11.56
N ASP A 42 7.51 -9.24 -12.83
CA ASP A 42 8.15 -8.58 -13.96
C ASP A 42 7.47 -7.25 -14.34
N ASP A 43 6.19 -7.08 -13.96
CA ASP A 43 5.39 -5.89 -14.25
C ASP A 43 4.52 -5.53 -13.04
N PRO A 44 5.14 -5.04 -11.94
CA PRO A 44 4.43 -4.73 -10.71
C PRO A 44 3.50 -3.52 -10.88
N TYR A 45 2.41 -3.49 -10.12
CA TYR A 45 1.54 -2.31 -10.03
C TYR A 45 2.36 -1.10 -9.57
N GLN A 46 2.29 0.00 -10.29
CA GLN A 46 2.96 1.25 -9.94
C GLN A 46 2.03 2.10 -9.06
N ILE A 47 2.52 2.46 -7.89
CA ILE A 47 1.78 3.24 -6.90
C ILE A 47 2.41 4.62 -6.81
N SER A 48 1.69 5.64 -7.24
CA SER A 48 2.15 7.03 -7.31
C SER A 48 1.44 7.98 -6.34
N ASN A 49 0.32 7.56 -5.76
CA ASN A 49 -0.51 8.38 -4.89
C ASN A 49 -1.31 7.51 -3.90
N THR A 50 -2.06 8.18 -3.03
CA THR A 50 -2.86 7.53 -1.98
C THR A 50 -3.98 6.65 -2.57
N ASP A 51 -4.58 7.06 -3.69
CA ASP A 51 -5.68 6.31 -4.31
C ASP A 51 -5.15 5.02 -4.94
N ASP A 52 -3.97 5.05 -5.58
CA ASP A 52 -3.30 3.84 -6.08
C ASP A 52 -2.98 2.88 -4.93
N LEU A 53 -2.48 3.40 -3.78
CA LEU A 53 -2.17 2.57 -2.62
C LEU A 53 -3.44 1.92 -2.04
N LYS A 54 -4.54 2.66 -1.96
CA LYS A 54 -5.84 2.13 -1.53
C LYS A 54 -6.37 1.09 -2.51
N ALA A 55 -6.26 1.33 -3.82
CA ALA A 55 -6.69 0.38 -4.84
C ALA A 55 -5.87 -0.92 -4.78
N PHE A 56 -4.56 -0.85 -4.59
CA PHE A 56 -3.71 -2.03 -4.39
C PHE A 56 -4.12 -2.80 -3.11
N ARG A 57 -4.35 -2.09 -2.01
CA ARG A 57 -4.86 -2.69 -0.78
C ARG A 57 -6.17 -3.46 -1.03
N ASP A 58 -7.09 -2.85 -1.75
CA ASP A 58 -8.41 -3.44 -1.99
C ASP A 58 -8.31 -4.68 -2.89
N LYS A 59 -7.40 -4.70 -3.87
CA LYS A 59 -7.06 -5.89 -4.65
C LYS A 59 -6.50 -7.01 -3.78
N VAL A 60 -5.50 -6.72 -2.96
CA VAL A 60 -4.92 -7.70 -2.02
C VAL A 60 -5.99 -8.24 -1.08
N ASN A 61 -6.81 -7.36 -0.49
CA ASN A 61 -7.88 -7.74 0.43
C ASN A 61 -9.04 -8.45 -0.28
N GLY A 62 -9.20 -8.25 -1.57
CA GLY A 62 -10.12 -8.96 -2.47
C GLY A 62 -9.65 -10.33 -2.95
N GLY A 63 -8.38 -10.70 -2.67
CA GLY A 63 -7.85 -12.01 -2.98
C GLY A 63 -6.61 -12.06 -3.89
N GLU A 64 -6.17 -10.93 -4.47
CA GLU A 64 -4.92 -10.85 -5.25
C GLU A 64 -3.67 -10.82 -4.34
N ARG A 65 -3.50 -11.83 -3.51
CA ARG A 65 -2.52 -11.83 -2.40
C ARG A 65 -1.08 -11.95 -2.81
N THR A 66 -0.82 -12.47 -4.00
CA THR A 66 0.52 -12.62 -4.59
C THR A 66 0.88 -11.45 -5.51
N ALA A 67 -0.01 -10.43 -5.60
CA ALA A 67 0.25 -9.26 -6.43
C ALA A 67 1.50 -8.51 -5.98
N CYS A 68 2.27 -8.02 -6.96
CA CYS A 68 3.47 -7.24 -6.74
C CYS A 68 3.19 -5.76 -7.00
N ALA A 69 3.80 -4.90 -6.19
CA ALA A 69 3.70 -3.44 -6.34
C ALA A 69 5.02 -2.74 -6.04
N ILE A 70 5.19 -1.58 -6.65
CA ILE A 70 6.33 -0.69 -6.46
C ILE A 70 5.86 0.76 -6.26
N LEU A 71 6.40 1.45 -5.27
CA LEU A 71 6.18 2.89 -5.12
C LEU A 71 7.01 3.65 -6.14
N THR A 72 6.40 4.62 -6.79
CA THR A 72 7.08 5.54 -7.71
C THR A 72 7.25 6.94 -7.12
N GLN A 73 6.57 7.23 -6.00
CA GLN A 73 6.64 8.50 -5.28
C GLN A 73 6.39 8.29 -3.78
N ASN A 74 6.71 9.30 -2.97
CA ASN A 74 6.28 9.34 -1.57
C ASN A 74 4.76 9.47 -1.47
N ILE A 75 4.15 8.75 -0.55
CA ILE A 75 2.70 8.76 -0.32
C ILE A 75 2.39 9.44 1.01
N ASP A 76 1.42 10.33 1.02
CA ASP A 76 0.92 10.97 2.24
C ASP A 76 -0.54 10.55 2.50
N LEU A 77 -0.74 9.71 3.52
CA LEU A 77 -2.06 9.24 3.96
C LEU A 77 -2.83 10.29 4.77
N LYS A 78 -2.20 11.45 5.06
CA LYS A 78 -2.82 12.59 5.76
C LYS A 78 -3.44 12.25 7.13
N GLY A 79 -3.06 11.14 7.74
CA GLY A 79 -3.63 10.66 8.99
C GLY A 79 -5.03 10.04 8.85
N GLU A 80 -5.50 9.79 7.64
CA GLU A 80 -6.74 9.03 7.43
C GLU A 80 -6.62 7.62 8.02
N THR A 81 -7.74 7.10 8.54
CA THR A 81 -7.76 5.74 9.10
C THR A 81 -7.38 4.72 8.02
N TRP A 82 -6.35 3.96 8.32
CA TRP A 82 -5.84 2.92 7.44
C TRP A 82 -6.36 1.54 7.82
N MET A 83 -6.88 0.81 6.84
CA MET A 83 -7.12 -0.63 6.94
C MET A 83 -5.87 -1.36 6.43
N PRO A 84 -5.28 -2.27 7.19
CA PRO A 84 -4.09 -3.01 6.74
C PRO A 84 -4.29 -3.77 5.43
N PHE A 85 -3.18 -4.00 4.71
CA PHE A 85 -3.14 -5.07 3.73
C PHE A 85 -3.31 -6.41 4.45
N ALA A 86 -4.14 -7.32 3.93
CA ALA A 86 -4.41 -8.62 4.53
C ALA A 86 -4.74 -8.54 6.05
N PRO A 87 -5.83 -7.85 6.44
CA PRO A 87 -6.15 -7.56 7.84
C PRO A 87 -6.68 -8.77 8.62
N LYS A 88 -6.95 -9.88 7.96
CA LYS A 88 -7.62 -11.03 8.57
C LYS A 88 -6.73 -11.77 9.58
N THR A 89 -7.36 -12.26 10.64
CA THR A 89 -6.69 -12.84 11.81
C THR A 89 -6.63 -14.38 11.81
N GLY A 90 -7.32 -15.04 10.88
CA GLY A 90 -7.65 -16.47 11.04
C GLY A 90 -6.85 -17.46 10.21
N TYR A 91 -6.55 -17.17 8.97
CA TYR A 91 -5.97 -18.18 8.07
C TYR A 91 -4.75 -17.63 7.32
N VAL A 92 -3.71 -18.45 7.23
CA VAL A 92 -2.49 -18.16 6.44
C VAL A 92 -2.79 -17.96 4.95
N THR A 93 -3.88 -18.55 4.46
CA THR A 93 -4.38 -18.35 3.09
C THR A 93 -4.86 -16.92 2.83
N ASP A 94 -5.10 -16.14 3.87
CA ASP A 94 -5.54 -14.75 3.77
C ASP A 94 -4.39 -13.75 3.90
N ALA A 95 -3.16 -14.23 4.07
CA ALA A 95 -1.97 -13.41 4.22
C ALA A 95 -1.51 -12.82 2.88
N PHE A 96 -0.87 -11.65 2.93
CA PHE A 96 -0.14 -11.14 1.79
C PHE A 96 1.09 -12.00 1.50
N ALA A 97 1.30 -12.35 0.25
CA ALA A 97 2.34 -13.26 -0.22
C ALA A 97 3.09 -12.72 -1.47
N GLY A 98 2.81 -11.50 -1.87
CA GLY A 98 3.45 -10.83 -3.00
C GLY A 98 4.72 -10.06 -2.62
N THR A 99 5.17 -9.22 -3.54
CA THR A 99 6.29 -8.29 -3.30
C THR A 99 5.79 -6.86 -3.23
N PHE A 100 6.17 -6.14 -2.18
CA PHE A 100 5.97 -4.70 -2.07
C PHE A 100 7.32 -4.00 -1.99
N ASP A 101 7.70 -3.31 -3.05
CA ASP A 101 8.94 -2.54 -3.11
C ASP A 101 8.63 -1.05 -2.86
N GLY A 102 9.07 -0.54 -1.73
CA GLY A 102 8.98 0.88 -1.43
C GLY A 102 9.88 1.76 -2.30
N ASN A 103 10.83 1.15 -3.03
CA ASN A 103 11.74 1.86 -3.93
C ASN A 103 12.39 3.10 -3.28
N ARG A 104 12.69 2.99 -1.98
CA ARG A 104 13.24 4.06 -1.12
C ARG A 104 12.30 5.25 -0.89
N HIS A 105 11.01 5.12 -1.24
CA HIS A 105 10.00 6.11 -0.93
C HIS A 105 9.43 5.91 0.47
N THR A 106 8.75 6.95 0.95
CA THR A 106 8.13 6.99 2.27
C THR A 106 6.61 7.00 2.14
N ILE A 107 5.95 6.16 2.95
CA ILE A 107 4.53 6.28 3.26
C ILE A 107 4.43 6.98 4.61
N LYS A 108 3.91 8.20 4.63
CA LYS A 108 3.71 8.97 5.86
C LYS A 108 2.23 9.14 6.21
N GLY A 109 1.97 9.50 7.47
CA GLY A 109 0.62 9.73 7.95
C GLY A 109 -0.18 8.45 8.13
N LEU A 110 0.49 7.29 8.31
CA LEU A 110 -0.21 6.06 8.68
C LEU A 110 -0.94 6.27 10.01
N ASN A 111 -2.22 5.97 10.04
CA ASN A 111 -3.05 6.06 11.24
C ASN A 111 -3.92 4.81 11.38
N ILE A 112 -3.59 3.99 12.35
CA ILE A 112 -4.37 2.80 12.72
C ILE A 112 -4.80 2.95 14.16
N ASN A 113 -6.11 2.87 14.40
CA ASN A 113 -6.73 2.80 15.71
C ASN A 113 -7.76 1.67 15.68
N ALA A 114 -7.41 0.51 16.21
CA ALA A 114 -8.15 -0.72 16.03
C ALA A 114 -8.33 -1.51 17.34
N THR A 115 -9.22 -2.48 17.31
CA THR A 115 -9.40 -3.47 18.40
C THR A 115 -8.91 -4.87 18.00
N ALA A 116 -8.70 -5.10 16.70
CA ALA A 116 -8.29 -6.39 16.18
C ALA A 116 -6.77 -6.62 16.35
N ALA A 117 -6.38 -7.88 16.37
CA ALA A 117 -4.98 -8.28 16.25
C ALA A 117 -4.42 -8.06 14.84
N ASN A 118 -3.12 -8.25 14.66
CA ASN A 118 -2.41 -8.16 13.39
C ASN A 118 -2.54 -6.78 12.72
N GLN A 119 -2.10 -5.74 13.41
CA GLN A 119 -2.17 -4.37 12.93
C GLN A 119 -0.80 -3.85 12.50
N GLY A 120 -0.76 -3.15 11.38
CA GLY A 120 0.40 -2.54 10.73
C GLY A 120 0.03 -2.04 9.34
N LEU A 121 0.97 -1.52 8.58
CA LEU A 121 0.69 -1.26 7.15
C LEU A 121 0.21 -2.56 6.47
N PHE A 122 0.86 -3.68 6.79
CA PHE A 122 0.42 -5.04 6.48
C PHE A 122 -0.05 -5.73 7.77
N GLY A 123 -1.22 -6.37 7.74
CA GLY A 123 -1.73 -7.12 8.88
C GLY A 123 -1.03 -8.45 9.07
N LEU A 124 -1.09 -9.32 8.05
CA LEU A 124 -0.47 -10.65 8.05
C LEU A 124 0.28 -10.88 6.74
N ILE A 125 1.51 -11.39 6.84
CA ILE A 125 2.29 -11.84 5.68
C ILE A 125 2.66 -13.32 5.80
N ASN A 126 2.70 -14.03 4.65
CA ASN A 126 3.15 -15.41 4.53
C ASN A 126 3.82 -15.62 3.16
N GLY A 127 5.15 -15.67 3.13
CA GLY A 127 5.94 -15.78 1.90
C GLY A 127 6.14 -14.45 1.16
N ALA A 128 5.76 -13.32 1.75
CA ALA A 128 5.91 -12.01 1.13
C ALA A 128 7.34 -11.48 1.19
N THR A 129 7.65 -10.58 0.26
CA THR A 129 8.84 -9.71 0.32
C THR A 129 8.41 -8.26 0.45
N ILE A 130 8.80 -7.61 1.55
CA ILE A 130 8.61 -6.17 1.77
C ILE A 130 9.98 -5.53 1.85
N LYS A 131 10.26 -4.59 0.97
CA LYS A 131 11.62 -4.02 0.89
C LYS A 131 11.67 -2.55 0.56
N ASN A 132 12.81 -1.92 0.93
CA ASN A 132 13.15 -0.54 0.57
C ASN A 132 12.07 0.48 0.94
N LEU A 133 11.41 0.33 2.07
CA LEU A 133 10.22 1.10 2.46
C LEU A 133 10.46 1.84 3.77
N LYS A 134 10.15 3.12 3.80
CA LYS A 134 9.98 3.87 5.05
C LYS A 134 8.51 4.12 5.34
N VAL A 135 8.08 3.95 6.60
CA VAL A 135 6.72 4.24 7.05
C VAL A 135 6.76 5.16 8.27
N GLU A 136 5.90 6.17 8.30
CA GLU A 136 5.74 7.12 9.40
C GLU A 136 4.27 7.20 9.82
N GLY A 137 4.01 7.21 11.12
CA GLY A 137 2.67 7.37 11.65
C GLY A 137 2.42 6.65 12.96
N THR A 138 1.16 6.39 13.27
CA THR A 138 0.73 5.80 14.53
C THR A 138 -0.03 4.49 14.28
N VAL A 139 0.35 3.46 15.02
CA VAL A 139 -0.33 2.17 14.99
C VAL A 139 -0.73 1.79 16.41
N TYR A 140 -2.01 1.82 16.68
CA TYR A 140 -2.59 1.45 17.97
C TYR A 140 -3.60 0.33 17.80
N SER A 141 -3.56 -0.65 18.71
CA SER A 141 -4.62 -1.64 18.82
C SER A 141 -4.77 -2.13 20.27
N THR A 142 -6.02 -2.45 20.67
CA THR A 142 -6.28 -3.23 21.88
C THR A 142 -5.98 -4.72 21.68
N GLY A 143 -5.83 -5.18 20.44
CA GLY A 143 -5.40 -6.54 20.10
C GLY A 143 -3.89 -6.74 20.16
N SER A 144 -3.45 -7.97 19.91
CA SER A 144 -2.05 -8.39 19.90
C SER A 144 -1.43 -8.30 18.48
N TYR A 145 -0.10 -8.42 18.39
CA TYR A 145 0.68 -8.38 17.15
C TYR A 145 0.52 -7.05 16.39
N VAL A 146 1.02 -5.99 17.00
CA VAL A 146 0.98 -4.64 16.46
C VAL A 146 2.38 -4.24 16.00
N GLY A 147 2.56 -4.00 14.72
CA GLY A 147 3.83 -3.60 14.14
C GLY A 147 3.72 -2.32 13.32
N GLY A 148 4.78 -1.56 13.21
CA GLY A 148 4.78 -0.36 12.37
C GLY A 148 4.59 -0.68 10.90
N ILE A 149 5.21 -1.74 10.43
CA ILE A 149 5.11 -2.20 9.04
C ILE A 149 4.26 -3.46 8.95
N VAL A 150 4.54 -4.49 9.74
CA VAL A 150 3.81 -5.78 9.69
C VAL A 150 3.30 -6.14 11.07
N GLY A 151 2.01 -6.42 11.20
CA GLY A 151 1.43 -6.91 12.45
C GLY A 151 1.97 -8.29 12.79
N LYS A 152 1.78 -9.25 11.91
CA LYS A 152 2.17 -10.65 12.13
C LYS A 152 2.85 -11.25 10.91
N VAL A 153 3.94 -11.98 11.13
CA VAL A 153 4.68 -12.67 10.08
C VAL A 153 4.62 -14.17 10.30
N GLN A 154 4.20 -14.91 9.27
CA GLN A 154 4.32 -16.36 9.20
C GLN A 154 5.68 -16.74 8.61
N THR A 155 5.93 -16.36 7.38
CA THR A 155 7.21 -16.50 6.67
C THR A 155 7.41 -15.29 5.74
N GLY A 156 8.63 -15.04 5.28
CA GLY A 156 8.92 -14.00 4.29
C GLY A 156 10.17 -13.19 4.58
N THR A 157 10.35 -12.14 3.80
CA THR A 157 11.52 -11.25 3.88
C THR A 157 11.08 -9.81 4.10
N ILE A 158 11.71 -9.12 5.05
CA ILE A 158 11.56 -7.69 5.28
C ILE A 158 12.98 -7.10 5.23
N GLU A 159 13.24 -6.27 4.22
CA GLU A 159 14.59 -5.82 3.90
C GLU A 159 14.64 -4.32 3.70
N ASN A 160 15.67 -3.67 4.30
CA ASN A 160 15.91 -2.23 4.14
C ASN A 160 14.64 -1.39 4.44
N CYS A 161 13.89 -1.76 5.47
CA CYS A 161 12.67 -1.08 5.85
C CYS A 161 12.85 -0.28 7.14
N GLY A 162 12.17 0.85 7.24
CA GLY A 162 12.22 1.70 8.42
C GLY A 162 10.82 2.10 8.91
N PHE A 163 10.64 2.14 10.24
CA PHE A 163 9.46 2.74 10.83
C PHE A 163 9.88 3.87 11.76
N GLY A 164 9.24 5.04 11.60
CA GLY A 164 9.48 6.17 12.49
C GLY A 164 9.69 7.48 11.76
N GLY A 165 9.34 8.52 12.44
CA GLY A 165 9.39 9.93 12.10
C GLY A 165 8.83 10.70 13.28
N SER A 166 8.72 12.02 13.20
CA SER A 166 8.18 12.84 14.28
C SER A 166 6.77 12.40 14.66
N GLY A 167 6.55 12.05 15.93
CA GLY A 167 5.26 11.60 16.45
C GLY A 167 4.88 10.15 16.09
N SER A 168 5.77 9.40 15.46
CA SER A 168 5.48 7.99 15.15
C SER A 168 5.50 7.13 16.41
N SER A 169 4.54 6.20 16.49
CA SER A 169 4.43 5.27 17.62
C SER A 169 3.73 3.97 17.25
N VAL A 170 4.07 2.91 17.97
CA VAL A 170 3.40 1.61 17.92
C VAL A 170 2.94 1.25 19.33
N ARG A 171 1.67 0.87 19.48
CA ARG A 171 1.13 0.46 20.79
C ARG A 171 0.15 -0.70 20.68
N SER A 172 0.40 -1.74 21.50
CA SER A 172 -0.50 -2.87 21.74
C SER A 172 -0.94 -2.88 23.21
N GLU A 173 -2.24 -3.02 23.46
CA GLU A 173 -2.74 -3.18 24.85
C GLU A 173 -2.68 -4.63 25.32
N ALA A 174 -2.91 -5.60 24.41
CA ALA A 174 -3.08 -7.01 24.77
C ALA A 174 -1.83 -7.86 24.64
N GLY A 175 -0.74 -7.35 24.03
CA GLY A 175 0.40 -8.25 23.83
C GLY A 175 1.60 -7.62 23.15
N TYR A 176 1.96 -8.16 22.01
CA TYR A 176 3.22 -7.88 21.34
C TYR A 176 3.13 -6.59 20.50
N ALA A 177 4.14 -5.73 20.67
CA ALA A 177 4.34 -4.55 19.85
C ALA A 177 5.76 -4.51 19.30
N GLY A 178 5.94 -4.25 18.01
CA GLY A 178 7.25 -4.10 17.39
C GLY A 178 7.33 -2.88 16.49
N GLY A 179 8.48 -2.23 16.46
CA GLY A 179 8.67 -1.06 15.59
C GLY A 179 8.53 -1.42 14.12
N ILE A 180 9.00 -2.59 13.72
CA ILE A 180 8.86 -3.13 12.36
C ILE A 180 7.80 -4.24 12.33
N VAL A 181 7.97 -5.29 13.16
CA VAL A 181 7.11 -6.49 13.19
C VAL A 181 6.52 -6.67 14.57
N GLY A 182 5.20 -6.79 14.67
CA GLY A 182 4.50 -7.05 15.94
C GLY A 182 4.70 -8.45 16.48
N GLY A 183 4.84 -9.45 15.62
CA GLY A 183 5.15 -10.80 16.05
C GLY A 183 5.44 -11.78 14.92
N VAL A 184 6.26 -12.77 15.25
CA VAL A 184 6.71 -13.86 14.39
C VAL A 184 6.17 -15.15 14.95
N VAL A 185 5.54 -15.99 14.12
CA VAL A 185 4.86 -17.21 14.59
C VAL A 185 5.35 -18.51 13.93
N ALA A 186 6.30 -18.41 13.00
CA ALA A 186 6.94 -19.57 12.38
C ALA A 186 8.42 -19.29 12.06
N ASN A 187 9.12 -20.32 11.60
CA ASN A 187 10.50 -20.21 11.13
C ASN A 187 10.55 -19.79 9.66
N GLY A 188 11.72 -19.34 9.18
CA GLY A 188 11.90 -18.95 7.77
C GLY A 188 11.60 -17.49 7.49
N ILE A 189 11.90 -16.62 8.45
CA ILE A 189 11.82 -15.17 8.31
C ILE A 189 13.23 -14.59 8.19
N SER A 190 13.36 -13.63 7.30
CA SER A 190 14.55 -12.78 7.19
C SER A 190 14.14 -11.31 7.43
N ILE A 191 14.76 -10.68 8.43
CA ILE A 191 14.62 -9.23 8.66
C ILE A 191 16.02 -8.64 8.64
N THR A 192 16.35 -7.87 7.61
CA THR A 192 17.70 -7.35 7.38
C THR A 192 17.68 -5.87 7.00
N GLY A 193 18.67 -5.10 7.46
CA GLY A 193 18.79 -3.68 7.13
C GLY A 193 17.63 -2.81 7.63
N CYS A 194 16.84 -3.29 8.60
CA CYS A 194 15.68 -2.58 9.11
C CYS A 194 16.03 -1.73 10.34
N TYR A 195 15.27 -0.66 10.54
CA TYR A 195 15.43 0.21 11.71
C TYR A 195 14.08 0.73 12.22
N ASN A 196 14.02 1.05 13.51
CA ASN A 196 12.89 1.72 14.15
C ASN A 196 13.35 2.95 14.94
N ASN A 197 12.72 4.09 14.69
CA ASN A 197 12.93 5.35 15.41
C ASN A 197 11.65 5.83 16.11
N ALA A 198 10.61 5.00 16.16
CA ALA A 198 9.35 5.32 16.83
C ALA A 198 9.33 4.81 18.28
N SER A 199 8.44 5.39 19.08
CA SER A 199 8.10 4.82 20.40
C SER A 199 7.33 3.52 20.23
N VAL A 200 7.72 2.48 21.00
CA VAL A 200 7.04 1.18 20.99
C VAL A 200 6.58 0.83 22.40
N LYS A 201 5.30 0.47 22.55
CA LYS A 201 4.70 0.10 23.85
C LYS A 201 3.80 -1.12 23.70
N GLY A 202 4.00 -2.13 24.51
CA GLY A 202 3.19 -3.35 24.63
C GLY A 202 3.56 -4.13 25.87
N ASN A 203 2.85 -5.23 26.16
CA ASN A 203 3.24 -6.14 27.24
C ASN A 203 4.61 -6.79 26.96
N SER A 204 4.87 -7.06 25.67
CA SER A 204 6.20 -7.37 25.14
C SER A 204 6.47 -6.43 23.98
N ALA A 205 7.51 -5.64 24.08
CA ALA A 205 7.84 -4.63 23.07
C ALA A 205 9.28 -4.80 22.57
N ALA A 206 9.46 -4.63 21.26
CA ALA A 206 10.77 -4.71 20.59
C ALA A 206 10.93 -3.57 19.57
N GLY A 207 12.16 -3.15 19.32
CA GLY A 207 12.46 -2.18 18.26
C GLY A 207 12.19 -2.75 16.86
N ILE A 208 12.41 -4.02 16.68
CA ILE A 208 12.23 -4.75 15.43
C ILE A 208 11.45 -6.01 15.66
#